data_9f19b78f037d6a29c099f5795b7aecb0
#
_entry.id   9f19b78f037d6a29c099f5795b7aecb0
#
_cell.length_a   1.000
_cell.length_b   1.000
_cell.length_c   1.000
_cell.angle_alpha   90.00
_cell.angle_beta   90.00
_cell.angle_gamma   90.00
#
_symmetry.space_group_name_H-M   'P 1'
#
loop_
_entity.id
_entity.type
_entity.pdbx_description
1 polymer ?
#
loop_
_entity_poly.entity_id
_entity_poly.type
_entity_poly.pdbx_seq_one_letter_code
_entity_poly.pdbx_strand_id
1 'polypeptide(L)' 'MLPLVLSASDTTISDKGAAYLAAALAVGFSTIAGGIAVGLVGAAAMGAIGEKPEISGKALIFLGLAEGIAIYGLIIAI' A
#
# COMPACT_ATOMS: atom_id res chain seq x y z
N MET A 1 -4.19 33.53 -18.01
CA MET A 1 -4.04 32.42 -17.05
C MET A 1 -4.02 31.08 -17.72
N LEU A 2 -4.99 30.78 -18.55
CA LEU A 2 -5.01 29.50 -19.26
C LEU A 2 -3.76 29.25 -20.09
N PRO A 3 -3.25 30.23 -20.90
CA PRO A 3 -2.01 30.00 -21.63
C PRO A 3 -0.83 29.68 -20.73
N LEU A 4 -0.78 30.25 -19.54
CA LEU A 4 0.27 29.96 -18.59
C LEU A 4 0.14 28.54 -18.07
N VAL A 5 -1.09 28.11 -17.80
CA VAL A 5 -1.36 26.75 -17.34
C VAL A 5 -0.99 25.72 -18.42
N LEU A 6 -1.36 25.99 -19.66
CA LEU A 6 -1.01 25.11 -20.77
C LEU A 6 0.49 25.08 -21.00
N SER A 7 1.15 26.23 -20.90
CA SER A 7 2.60 26.31 -20.99
C SER A 7 3.27 25.50 -19.90
N ALA A 8 2.73 25.58 -18.69
CA ALA A 8 3.23 24.80 -17.58
C ALA A 8 2.99 23.31 -17.81
N SER A 9 1.87 22.92 -18.43
CA SER A 9 1.58 21.51 -18.69
C SER A 9 2.54 20.92 -19.73
N ASP A 10 3.12 21.74 -20.61
CA ASP A 10 4.15 21.25 -21.52
C ASP A 10 5.43 20.86 -20.78
N THR A 11 5.68 21.44 -19.64
CA THR A 11 6.83 21.14 -18.80
C THR A 11 6.47 20.30 -17.59
N THR A 12 5.19 19.94 -17.43
CA THR A 12 4.70 19.18 -16.32
C THR A 12 4.30 17.79 -16.80
N ILE A 13 3.37 17.19 -16.11
CA ILE A 13 3.02 15.79 -16.31
C ILE A 13 1.95 15.68 -17.40
N SER A 14 2.19 14.81 -18.39
CA SER A 14 1.18 14.44 -19.37
C SER A 14 0.06 13.63 -18.70
N ASP A 15 -1.04 13.39 -19.42
CA ASP A 15 -2.13 12.57 -18.88
C ASP A 15 -1.63 11.16 -18.52
N LYS A 16 -0.78 10.58 -19.37
CA LYS A 16 -0.19 9.27 -19.08
C LYS A 16 0.75 9.34 -17.88
N GLY A 17 1.55 10.40 -17.80
CA GLY A 17 2.42 10.63 -16.65
C GLY A 17 1.64 10.81 -15.36
N ALA A 18 0.52 11.52 -15.42
CA ALA A 18 -0.36 11.69 -14.26
C ALA A 18 -0.95 10.36 -13.82
N ALA A 19 -1.35 9.51 -14.77
CA ALA A 19 -1.87 8.18 -14.46
C ALA A 19 -0.80 7.31 -13.80
N TYR A 20 0.42 7.34 -14.30
CA TYR A 20 1.52 6.59 -13.69
C TYR A 20 1.84 7.11 -12.28
N LEU A 21 1.82 8.42 -12.10
CA LEU A 21 2.05 9.00 -10.78
C LEU A 21 0.94 8.60 -9.81
N ALA A 22 -0.31 8.65 -10.27
CA ALA A 22 -1.44 8.23 -9.45
C ALA A 22 -1.32 6.75 -9.04
N ALA A 23 -0.91 5.88 -9.98
CA ALA A 23 -0.69 4.47 -9.70
C ALA A 23 0.44 4.29 -8.68
N ALA A 24 1.53 5.02 -8.84
CA ALA A 24 2.65 4.97 -7.91
C ALA A 24 2.25 5.42 -6.51
N LEU A 25 1.44 6.49 -6.41
CA LEU A 25 0.94 6.96 -5.13
C LEU A 25 -0.02 5.95 -4.50
N ALA A 26 -0.89 5.34 -5.29
CA ALA A 26 -1.83 4.35 -4.80
C ALA A 26 -1.10 3.16 -4.18
N VAL A 27 -0.17 2.56 -4.90
CA VAL A 27 0.58 1.42 -4.38
C VAL A 27 1.58 1.86 -3.31
N GLY A 28 2.15 3.05 -3.43
CA GLY A 28 3.10 3.57 -2.45
C GLY A 28 2.47 3.76 -1.09
N PHE A 29 1.34 4.47 -1.02
CA PHE A 29 0.63 4.69 0.24
C PHE A 29 0.10 3.38 0.81
N SER A 30 -0.45 2.51 -0.04
CA SER A 30 -0.99 1.24 0.44
C SER A 30 0.10 0.31 0.97
N THR A 31 1.29 0.31 0.37
CA THR A 31 2.39 -0.51 0.87
C THR A 31 2.97 0.04 2.17
N ILE A 32 3.01 1.36 2.33
CA ILE A 32 3.40 1.95 3.61
C ILE A 32 2.41 1.55 4.70
N ALA A 33 1.11 1.71 4.43
CA ALA A 33 0.07 1.34 5.38
C ALA A 33 0.09 -0.16 5.68
N GLY A 34 0.23 -0.98 4.64
CA GLY A 34 0.32 -2.43 4.78
C GLY A 34 1.54 -2.86 5.58
N GLY A 35 2.68 -2.19 5.34
CA GLY A 35 3.90 -2.45 6.09
C GLY A 35 3.75 -2.14 7.57
N ILE A 36 3.13 -1.02 7.90
CA ILE A 36 2.85 -0.68 9.30
C ILE A 36 1.90 -1.70 9.92
N ALA A 37 0.82 -2.06 9.20
CA ALA A 37 -0.16 -3.03 9.68
C ALA A 37 0.49 -4.40 9.90
N VAL A 38 1.29 -4.88 8.95
CA VAL A 38 1.99 -6.16 9.07
C VAL A 38 2.98 -6.11 10.24
N GLY A 39 3.66 -4.98 10.41
CA GLY A 39 4.59 -4.81 11.54
C GLY A 39 3.88 -4.92 12.88
N LEU A 40 2.77 -4.22 13.04
CA LEU A 40 2.00 -4.23 14.30
C LEU A 40 1.36 -5.60 14.55
N VAL A 41 0.68 -6.14 13.55
CA VAL A 41 0.03 -7.45 13.66
C VAL A 41 1.08 -8.54 13.83
N GLY A 42 2.18 -8.45 13.09
CA GLY A 42 3.26 -9.43 13.16
C GLY A 42 3.93 -9.44 14.53
N ALA A 43 4.20 -8.30 15.12
CA ALA A 43 4.78 -8.23 16.45
C ALA A 43 3.84 -8.87 17.49
N ALA A 44 2.55 -8.52 17.42
CA ALA A 44 1.57 -9.09 18.33
C ALA A 44 1.43 -10.60 18.10
N ALA A 45 1.44 -11.04 16.84
CA ALA A 45 1.33 -12.45 16.49
C ALA A 45 2.51 -13.24 17.01
N MET A 46 3.72 -12.71 16.89
CA MET A 46 4.91 -13.40 17.38
C MET A 46 4.87 -13.59 18.88
N GLY A 47 4.39 -12.59 19.64
CA GLY A 47 4.21 -12.71 21.07
C GLY A 47 3.17 -13.78 21.41
N ALA A 48 2.05 -13.79 20.71
CA ALA A 48 0.98 -14.75 20.97
C ALA A 48 1.40 -16.19 20.59
N ILE A 49 2.11 -16.35 19.48
CA ILE A 49 2.62 -17.66 19.06
C ILE A 49 3.64 -18.20 20.06
N GLY A 50 4.46 -17.30 20.63
CA GLY A 50 5.41 -17.67 21.65
C GLY A 50 4.74 -18.27 22.88
N GLU A 51 3.55 -17.79 23.24
CA GLU A 51 2.77 -18.33 24.37
C GLU A 51 1.94 -19.54 23.97
N LYS A 52 1.34 -19.50 22.77
CA LYS A 52 0.44 -20.54 22.29
C LYS A 52 0.78 -20.87 20.83
N PRO A 53 1.74 -21.76 20.59
CA PRO A 53 2.14 -22.09 19.21
C PRO A 53 0.99 -22.57 18.31
N GLU A 54 -0.06 -23.14 18.91
CA GLU A 54 -1.20 -23.66 18.16
C GLU A 54 -2.01 -22.59 17.45
N ILE A 55 -1.83 -21.31 17.77
CA ILE A 55 -2.55 -20.23 17.10
C ILE A 55 -1.83 -19.72 15.85
N SER A 56 -0.72 -20.34 15.45
CA SER A 56 0.06 -19.84 14.31
C SER A 56 -0.76 -19.76 13.03
N GLY A 57 -1.68 -20.70 12.80
CA GLY A 57 -2.57 -20.64 11.64
C GLY A 57 -3.48 -19.42 11.64
N LYS A 58 -4.05 -19.09 12.80
CA LYS A 58 -4.86 -17.87 12.96
C LYS A 58 -4.04 -16.61 12.75
N ALA A 59 -2.84 -16.58 13.30
CA ALA A 59 -1.94 -15.44 13.15
C ALA A 59 -1.62 -15.20 11.69
N LEU A 60 -1.42 -16.25 10.92
CA LEU A 60 -1.14 -16.15 9.49
C LEU A 60 -2.32 -15.52 8.74
N ILE A 61 -3.55 -15.85 9.13
CA ILE A 61 -4.75 -15.23 8.54
C ILE A 61 -4.75 -13.73 8.78
N PHE A 62 -4.47 -13.27 9.99
CA PHE A 62 -4.43 -11.83 10.29
C PHE A 62 -3.30 -11.14 9.55
N LEU A 63 -2.15 -11.78 9.43
CA LEU A 63 -1.05 -11.22 8.66
C LEU A 63 -1.41 -11.10 7.19
N GLY A 64 -2.09 -12.10 6.64
CA GLY A 64 -2.56 -12.06 5.26
C GLY A 64 -3.58 -10.94 5.03
N LEU A 65 -4.48 -10.72 5.97
CA LEU A 65 -5.44 -9.62 5.90
C LEU A 65 -4.72 -8.27 5.92
N ALA A 66 -3.71 -8.12 6.76
CA ALA A 66 -2.92 -6.90 6.83
C ALA A 66 -2.16 -6.64 5.51
N GLU A 67 -1.59 -7.69 4.93
CA GLU A 67 -0.92 -7.60 3.64
C GLU A 67 -1.88 -7.27 2.51
N GLY A 68 -3.12 -7.68 2.63
CA GLY A 68 -4.16 -7.40 1.63
C GLY A 68 -4.33 -5.92 1.35
N ILE A 69 -4.00 -5.05 2.30
CA ILE A 69 -4.03 -3.60 2.11
C ILE A 69 -3.11 -3.19 0.95
N ALA A 70 -1.89 -3.68 0.95
CA ALA A 70 -0.92 -3.37 -0.10
C ALA A 70 -1.31 -4.03 -1.42
N ILE A 71 -1.78 -5.26 -1.37
CA ILE A 71 -2.20 -5.99 -2.57
C ILE A 71 -3.39 -5.28 -3.22
N TYR A 72 -4.35 -4.82 -2.41
CA TYR A 72 -5.50 -4.08 -2.93
C TYR A 72 -5.06 -2.78 -3.62
N GLY A 73 -4.12 -2.07 -3.01
CA GLY A 73 -3.57 -0.86 -3.62
C GLY A 73 -2.86 -1.15 -4.93
N LEU A 74 -2.16 -2.26 -5.02
CA LEU A 74 -1.51 -2.68 -6.26
C LEU A 74 -2.56 -2.96 -7.35
N ILE A 75 -3.66 -3.61 -7.00
CA ILE A 75 -4.74 -3.88 -7.95
C ILE A 75 -5.32 -2.58 -8.49
N ILE A 76 -5.54 -1.60 -7.61
CA ILE A 76 -6.02 -0.27 -8.02
C ILE A 76 -5.01 0.41 -8.95
N ALA A 77 -3.73 0.24 -8.67
CA ALA A 77 -2.66 0.88 -9.43
C ALA A 77 -2.49 0.29 -10.84
N ILE A 78 -2.83 -0.96 -11.03
CA ILE A 78 -2.76 -1.61 -12.34
C ILE A 78 -3.92 -1.17 -13.22
#